data_4778232d34cfd006a1f17a0b408670d2
#
_entry.id   4778232d34cfd006a1f17a0b408670d2
#
_cell.length_a   1.000
_cell.length_b   1.000
_cell.length_c   1.000
_cell.angle_alpha   90.00
_cell.angle_beta   90.00
_cell.angle_gamma   90.00
#
_symmetry.space_group_name_H-M   'P 1'
#
loop_
_entity.id
_entity.type
_entity.pdbx_description
1 polymer ?
#
loop_
_entity_poly.entity_id
_entity_poly.type
_entity_poly.pdbx_seq_one_letter_code
_entity_poly.pdbx_strand_id
1 'polypeptide(L)'
;VDLTYKLHAPSLETVFNMIPESVLKRQELTAKGEVTLEGTLKGLYGKQQMPEATLHVSINQASAKYADLPYGIDDLTAEFSGYVDFMRHKPSYADLKIFRFKGAHTDILADGKVEDLLGDPDITFHTRSEIDLTALAKTFPLQEGVSIGGRVGADFRLHCRLSTIQKQDWGRVRLKGKLDMQDMFLRDTKKNFEFTSQAALRFIGEDNLAAHMNIRKASLRNAAISANL
;
A
#
# COMPACT_ATOMS: atom_id res chain seq x y z
N VAL A 1 -7.73 -31.18 -0.86
CA VAL A 1 -8.41 -30.10 -1.58
C VAL A 1 -7.67 -29.88 -2.90
N ASP A 2 -8.38 -29.79 -4.00
CA ASP A 2 -7.86 -29.35 -5.29
C ASP A 2 -8.91 -28.40 -5.88
N LEU A 3 -8.69 -27.10 -5.67
CA LEU A 3 -9.57 -26.03 -6.10
C LEU A 3 -8.79 -25.07 -7.00
N THR A 4 -9.34 -24.83 -8.16
CA THR A 4 -8.89 -23.74 -9.06
C THR A 4 -10.03 -22.76 -9.20
N TYR A 5 -9.77 -21.47 -9.04
CA TYR A 5 -10.75 -20.43 -9.26
C TYR A 5 -10.24 -19.40 -10.24
N LYS A 6 -11.16 -18.90 -11.04
CA LYS A 6 -10.90 -17.82 -11.98
C LYS A 6 -12.12 -16.92 -12.01
N LEU A 7 -11.91 -15.67 -11.71
CA LEU A 7 -12.87 -14.59 -11.88
C LEU A 7 -12.33 -13.65 -12.95
N HIS A 8 -13.11 -13.40 -13.96
CA HIS A 8 -12.84 -12.37 -14.95
C HIS A 8 -14.03 -11.41 -14.99
N ALA A 9 -13.78 -10.16 -14.67
CA ALA A 9 -14.75 -9.10 -14.74
C ALA A 9 -14.31 -8.09 -15.81
N PRO A 10 -15.07 -7.98 -16.91
CA PRO A 10 -14.74 -7.07 -18.01
C PRO A 10 -14.93 -5.60 -17.61
N SER A 11 -15.54 -5.35 -16.45
CA SER A 11 -15.72 -4.03 -15.87
C SER A 11 -15.65 -4.09 -14.35
N LEU A 12 -14.96 -3.14 -13.74
CA LEU A 12 -14.99 -2.90 -12.29
C LEU A 12 -16.42 -2.72 -11.76
N GLU A 13 -17.31 -2.16 -12.53
CA GLU A 13 -18.74 -2.04 -12.19
C GLU A 13 -19.35 -3.42 -11.88
N THR A 14 -18.98 -4.46 -12.64
CA THR A 14 -19.43 -5.83 -12.39
C THR A 14 -18.94 -6.32 -11.01
N VAL A 15 -17.71 -6.00 -10.62
CA VAL A 15 -17.16 -6.36 -9.29
C VAL A 15 -17.92 -5.63 -8.18
N PHE A 16 -18.18 -4.34 -8.34
CA PHE A 16 -18.94 -3.56 -7.36
C PHE A 16 -20.38 -4.05 -7.22
N ASN A 17 -20.99 -4.53 -8.30
CA ASN A 17 -22.33 -5.10 -8.29
C ASN A 17 -22.42 -6.44 -7.53
N MET A 18 -21.31 -7.12 -7.29
CA MET A 18 -21.23 -8.32 -6.45
C MET A 18 -21.16 -8.01 -4.96
N ILE A 19 -20.79 -6.76 -4.59
CA ILE A 19 -20.70 -6.34 -3.19
C ILE A 19 -22.12 -6.00 -2.67
N PRO A 20 -22.51 -6.52 -1.50
CA PRO A 20 -23.82 -6.21 -0.91
C PRO A 20 -23.99 -4.70 -0.66
N GLU A 21 -25.20 -4.18 -0.87
CA GLU A 21 -25.53 -2.76 -0.65
C GLU A 21 -25.33 -2.29 0.80
N SER A 22 -25.36 -3.21 1.76
CA SER A 22 -25.04 -2.92 3.17
C SER A 22 -23.58 -2.48 3.38
N VAL A 23 -22.70 -2.81 2.43
CA VAL A 23 -21.26 -2.48 2.49
C VAL A 23 -20.96 -1.28 1.60
N LEU A 24 -21.60 -1.18 0.44
CA LEU A 24 -21.33 -0.15 -0.55
C LEU A 24 -22.66 0.49 -1.01
N LYS A 25 -22.81 1.80 -0.80
CA LYS A 25 -23.95 2.55 -1.37
C LYS A 25 -23.72 2.69 -2.87
N ARG A 26 -24.57 2.05 -3.68
CA ARG A 26 -24.45 2.00 -5.15
C ARG A 26 -24.85 3.28 -5.88
N GLN A 27 -25.17 4.35 -5.16
CA GLN A 27 -25.65 5.58 -5.79
C GLN A 27 -24.55 6.20 -6.66
N GLU A 28 -24.76 6.16 -7.97
CA GLU A 28 -24.01 6.92 -8.98
C GLU A 28 -22.50 6.64 -9.10
N LEU A 29 -22.10 5.38 -8.91
CA LEU A 29 -20.74 4.96 -9.20
C LEU A 29 -20.59 4.63 -10.69
N THR A 30 -19.70 5.35 -11.38
CA THR A 30 -19.20 4.96 -12.70
C THR A 30 -17.88 4.26 -12.54
N ALA A 31 -17.75 3.03 -13.05
CA ALA A 31 -16.51 2.27 -12.97
C ALA A 31 -16.21 1.56 -14.28
N LYS A 32 -14.94 1.57 -14.69
CA LYS A 32 -14.43 0.91 -15.90
C LYS A 32 -13.16 0.18 -15.57
N GLY A 33 -12.69 -0.64 -16.52
CA GLY A 33 -11.45 -1.40 -16.40
C GLY A 33 -11.69 -2.87 -16.15
N GLU A 34 -10.73 -3.67 -16.56
CA GLU A 34 -10.78 -5.12 -16.51
C GLU A 34 -10.11 -5.62 -15.23
N VAL A 35 -10.73 -6.59 -14.56
CA VAL A 35 -10.20 -7.26 -13.39
C VAL A 35 -10.17 -8.76 -13.62
N THR A 36 -9.00 -9.36 -13.44
CA THR A 36 -8.82 -10.80 -13.42
C THR A 36 -8.27 -11.25 -12.08
N LEU A 37 -8.86 -12.27 -11.50
CA LEU A 37 -8.41 -12.90 -10.28
C LEU A 37 -8.38 -14.41 -10.51
N GLU A 38 -7.20 -15.00 -10.38
CA GLU A 38 -6.99 -16.43 -10.57
C GLU A 38 -6.22 -16.99 -9.38
N GLY A 39 -6.48 -18.25 -9.07
CA GLY A 39 -5.70 -18.91 -8.04
C GLY A 39 -6.03 -20.38 -7.88
N THR A 40 -5.22 -21.01 -7.05
CA THR A 40 -5.38 -22.42 -6.72
C THR A 40 -5.25 -22.64 -5.23
N LEU A 41 -5.93 -23.66 -4.73
CA LEU A 41 -5.75 -24.19 -3.39
C LEU A 41 -5.55 -25.71 -3.53
N LYS A 42 -4.33 -26.18 -3.32
CA LYS A 42 -3.96 -27.59 -3.57
C LYS A 42 -3.29 -28.21 -2.37
N GLY A 43 -3.70 -29.42 -2.01
CA GLY A 43 -3.10 -30.22 -0.94
C GLY A 43 -4.12 -30.82 0.02
N LEU A 44 -3.62 -31.45 1.06
CA LEU A 44 -4.43 -32.03 2.10
C LEU A 44 -4.79 -30.94 3.15
N TYR A 45 -6.03 -30.98 3.62
CA TYR A 45 -6.49 -30.15 4.73
C TYR A 45 -6.77 -31.01 5.94
N GLY A 46 -6.11 -30.72 7.07
CA GLY A 46 -6.25 -31.48 8.31
C GLY A 46 -5.56 -30.79 9.48
N LYS A 47 -5.56 -31.45 10.63
CA LYS A 47 -5.00 -30.87 11.87
C LYS A 47 -3.51 -30.50 11.80
N GLN A 48 -2.75 -31.16 10.92
CA GLN A 48 -1.31 -30.95 10.73
C GLN A 48 -0.92 -30.76 9.26
N GLN A 49 -1.89 -30.53 8.40
CA GLN A 49 -1.68 -30.36 6.96
C GLN A 49 -2.52 -29.20 6.45
N MET A 50 -1.88 -28.29 5.75
CA MET A 50 -2.53 -27.14 5.14
C MET A 50 -2.19 -27.13 3.63
N PRO A 51 -3.15 -26.82 2.75
CA PRO A 51 -2.91 -26.75 1.33
C PRO A 51 -2.00 -25.58 0.94
N GLU A 52 -1.29 -25.73 -0.16
CA GLU A 52 -0.61 -24.61 -0.83
C GLU A 52 -1.65 -23.73 -1.53
N ALA A 53 -1.42 -22.41 -1.54
CA ALA A 53 -2.28 -21.45 -2.19
C ALA A 53 -1.51 -20.59 -3.19
N THR A 54 -2.09 -20.35 -4.36
CA THR A 54 -1.63 -19.35 -5.32
C THR A 54 -2.70 -18.29 -5.52
N LEU A 55 -2.26 -17.06 -5.78
CA LEU A 55 -3.12 -15.96 -6.14
C LEU A 55 -2.45 -15.13 -7.23
N HIS A 56 -3.20 -14.81 -8.27
CA HIS A 56 -2.81 -13.82 -9.28
C HIS A 56 -3.96 -12.83 -9.46
N VAL A 57 -3.63 -11.55 -9.39
CA VAL A 57 -4.58 -10.43 -9.58
C VAL A 57 -4.02 -9.52 -10.65
N SER A 58 -4.85 -9.23 -11.65
CA SER A 58 -4.55 -8.23 -12.68
C SER A 58 -5.71 -7.23 -12.76
N ILE A 59 -5.36 -5.95 -12.69
CA ILE A 59 -6.26 -4.83 -12.89
C ILE A 59 -5.69 -3.98 -14.01
N ASN A 60 -6.44 -3.81 -15.09
CA ASN A 60 -6.00 -3.10 -16.27
C ASN A 60 -6.81 -1.83 -16.47
N GLN A 61 -6.12 -0.67 -16.41
CA GLN A 61 -6.67 0.65 -16.74
C GLN A 61 -8.04 0.90 -16.10
N ALA A 62 -8.15 0.56 -14.83
CA ALA A 62 -9.39 0.72 -14.11
C ALA A 62 -9.59 2.19 -13.71
N SER A 63 -10.82 2.66 -13.80
CA SER A 63 -11.23 3.98 -13.33
C SER A 63 -12.53 3.88 -12.55
N ALA A 64 -12.71 4.75 -11.57
CA ALA A 64 -13.92 4.78 -10.76
C ALA A 64 -14.21 6.19 -10.26
N LYS A 65 -15.47 6.61 -10.31
CA LYS A 65 -15.90 7.90 -9.80
C LYS A 65 -17.31 7.83 -9.24
N TYR A 66 -17.50 8.34 -8.05
CA TYR A 66 -18.80 8.67 -7.49
C TYR A 66 -19.22 10.07 -7.93
N ALA A 67 -20.47 10.27 -8.30
CA ALA A 67 -20.98 11.57 -8.74
C ALA A 67 -20.83 12.66 -7.67
N ASP A 68 -21.05 12.30 -6.41
CA ASP A 68 -21.00 13.22 -5.28
C ASP A 68 -19.57 13.56 -4.79
N LEU A 69 -18.54 12.87 -5.32
CA LEU A 69 -17.16 13.12 -4.90
C LEU A 69 -16.43 14.01 -5.91
N PRO A 70 -15.62 14.98 -5.44
CA PRO A 70 -14.94 15.93 -6.33
C PRO A 70 -13.91 15.27 -7.24
N TYR A 71 -13.31 14.18 -6.78
CA TYR A 71 -12.29 13.43 -7.50
C TYR A 71 -12.69 11.96 -7.61
N GLY A 72 -12.05 11.23 -8.51
CA GLY A 72 -12.16 9.80 -8.70
C GLY A 72 -10.80 9.13 -8.84
N ILE A 73 -10.82 7.89 -9.24
CA ILE A 73 -9.67 7.13 -9.73
C ILE A 73 -9.69 7.27 -11.25
N ASP A 74 -8.66 7.87 -11.83
CA ASP A 74 -8.54 8.11 -13.26
C ASP A 74 -7.87 6.92 -13.98
N ASP A 75 -6.86 6.32 -13.33
CA ASP A 75 -6.15 5.12 -13.80
C ASP A 75 -5.69 4.30 -12.61
N LEU A 76 -6.09 3.05 -12.58
CA LEU A 76 -5.59 2.04 -11.67
C LEU A 76 -5.14 0.83 -12.48
N THR A 77 -3.86 0.54 -12.42
CA THR A 77 -3.26 -0.65 -13.03
C THR A 77 -2.46 -1.39 -11.97
N ALA A 78 -2.72 -2.67 -11.80
CA ALA A 78 -1.99 -3.48 -10.83
C ALA A 78 -1.81 -4.91 -11.34
N GLU A 79 -0.64 -5.49 -11.09
CA GLU A 79 -0.37 -6.91 -11.31
C GLU A 79 0.32 -7.47 -10.07
N PHE A 80 -0.34 -8.40 -9.43
CA PHE A 80 0.11 -9.02 -8.19
C PHE A 80 0.10 -10.55 -8.34
N SER A 81 1.12 -11.21 -7.81
CA SER A 81 1.19 -12.67 -7.70
C SER A 81 1.59 -13.07 -6.29
N GLY A 82 1.02 -14.14 -5.78
CA GLY A 82 1.38 -14.67 -4.48
C GLY A 82 1.34 -16.19 -4.45
N TYR A 83 2.21 -16.75 -3.63
CA TYR A 83 2.25 -18.18 -3.32
C TYR A 83 2.47 -18.36 -1.82
N VAL A 84 1.68 -19.21 -1.20
CA VAL A 84 1.81 -19.53 0.22
C VAL A 84 1.81 -21.05 0.40
N ASP A 85 2.90 -21.55 0.99
CA ASP A 85 2.99 -22.90 1.53
C ASP A 85 2.96 -22.83 3.07
N PHE A 86 1.82 -23.08 3.65
CA PHE A 86 1.64 -23.02 5.10
C PHE A 86 2.46 -24.05 5.86
N MET A 87 2.88 -25.13 5.18
CA MET A 87 3.75 -26.17 5.75
C MET A 87 5.23 -25.84 5.64
N ARG A 88 5.57 -24.76 4.92
CA ARG A 88 6.93 -24.23 4.73
C ARG A 88 7.89 -25.21 4.03
N HIS A 89 7.38 -26.10 3.17
CA HIS A 89 8.24 -26.94 2.33
C HIS A 89 8.90 -26.15 1.22
N LYS A 90 8.23 -25.06 0.79
CA LYS A 90 8.72 -24.13 -0.21
C LYS A 90 8.62 -22.69 0.30
N PRO A 91 9.53 -21.79 -0.11
CA PRO A 91 9.43 -20.39 0.24
C PRO A 91 8.13 -19.76 -0.30
N SER A 92 7.37 -19.14 0.58
CA SER A 92 6.19 -18.36 0.23
C SER A 92 6.60 -16.96 -0.22
N TYR A 93 5.89 -16.38 -1.19
CA TYR A 93 6.21 -15.05 -1.71
C TYR A 93 4.96 -14.24 -2.05
N ALA A 94 5.15 -12.91 -2.10
CA ALA A 94 4.25 -11.95 -2.69
C ALA A 94 5.04 -11.07 -3.67
N ASP A 95 4.54 -10.87 -4.87
CA ASP A 95 5.19 -10.13 -5.94
C ASP A 95 4.19 -9.13 -6.53
N LEU A 96 4.43 -7.85 -6.32
CA LEU A 96 3.73 -6.72 -6.92
C LEU A 96 4.57 -6.24 -8.10
N LYS A 97 4.31 -6.74 -9.30
CA LYS A 97 5.08 -6.38 -10.49
C LYS A 97 4.88 -4.93 -10.90
N ILE A 98 3.67 -4.43 -10.74
CA ILE A 98 3.32 -3.03 -10.99
C ILE A 98 2.09 -2.66 -10.16
N PHE A 99 2.14 -1.47 -9.60
CA PHE A 99 1.01 -0.73 -9.08
C PHE A 99 1.10 0.70 -9.59
N ARG A 100 0.13 1.10 -10.40
CA ARG A 100 -0.06 2.48 -10.86
C ARG A 100 -1.40 2.97 -10.39
N PHE A 101 -1.41 4.11 -9.76
CA PHE A 101 -2.62 4.82 -9.35
C PHE A 101 -2.52 6.26 -9.78
N LYS A 102 -3.55 6.75 -10.48
CA LYS A 102 -3.76 8.18 -10.77
C LYS A 102 -5.16 8.57 -10.36
N GLY A 103 -5.28 9.70 -9.70
CA GLY A 103 -6.55 10.24 -9.27
C GLY A 103 -6.38 11.21 -8.11
N ALA A 104 -7.31 12.12 -7.90
CA ALA A 104 -7.26 13.09 -6.80
C ALA A 104 -5.91 13.82 -6.69
N HIS A 105 -5.36 14.31 -7.82
CA HIS A 105 -4.04 14.96 -7.92
C HIS A 105 -2.88 14.12 -7.39
N THR A 106 -3.05 12.82 -7.40
CA THR A 106 -2.07 11.84 -6.91
C THR A 106 -1.63 10.96 -8.07
N ASP A 107 -0.33 10.71 -8.17
CA ASP A 107 0.29 9.75 -9.10
C ASP A 107 1.22 8.85 -8.30
N ILE A 108 0.95 7.55 -8.28
CA ILE A 108 1.74 6.55 -7.58
C ILE A 108 2.16 5.49 -8.59
N LEU A 109 3.46 5.21 -8.63
CA LEU A 109 4.03 4.05 -9.29
C LEU A 109 4.83 3.27 -8.25
N ALA A 110 4.52 2.00 -8.09
CA ALA A 110 5.22 1.14 -7.15
C ALA A 110 5.36 -0.28 -7.70
N ASP A 111 6.42 -0.94 -7.28
CA ASP A 111 6.67 -2.36 -7.47
C ASP A 111 7.37 -2.91 -6.22
N GLY A 112 7.30 -4.22 -6.02
CA GLY A 112 7.96 -4.81 -4.88
C GLY A 112 7.74 -6.30 -4.75
N LYS A 113 8.63 -6.95 -4.02
CA LYS A 113 8.59 -8.37 -3.77
C LYS A 113 8.88 -8.66 -2.31
N VAL A 114 8.20 -9.63 -1.76
CA VAL A 114 8.49 -10.20 -0.45
C VAL A 114 8.71 -11.69 -0.63
N GLU A 115 9.87 -12.18 -0.24
CA GLU A 115 10.22 -13.60 -0.21
C GLU A 115 10.25 -14.11 1.22
N ASP A 116 10.01 -15.40 1.39
CA ASP A 116 9.94 -16.06 2.71
C ASP A 116 8.90 -15.46 3.68
N LEU A 117 7.66 -15.23 3.16
CA LEU A 117 6.56 -14.58 3.91
C LEU A 117 6.28 -15.17 5.30
N LEU A 118 6.46 -16.49 5.47
CA LEU A 118 6.15 -17.20 6.70
C LEU A 118 7.38 -17.43 7.59
N GLY A 119 8.56 -17.06 7.11
CA GLY A 119 9.83 -17.17 7.83
C GLY A 119 10.37 -15.81 8.28
N ASP A 120 11.48 -15.37 7.67
CA ASP A 120 12.05 -14.04 7.85
C ASP A 120 11.91 -13.26 6.53
N PRO A 121 10.81 -12.54 6.33
CA PRO A 121 10.50 -11.87 5.07
C PRO A 121 11.62 -10.98 4.56
N ASP A 122 12.08 -11.27 3.34
CA ASP A 122 13.03 -10.45 2.59
C ASP A 122 12.23 -9.52 1.67
N ILE A 123 12.30 -8.22 1.94
CA ILE A 123 11.43 -7.20 1.36
C ILE A 123 12.24 -6.35 0.39
N THR A 124 11.84 -6.32 -0.86
CA THR A 124 12.30 -5.35 -1.86
C THR A 124 11.09 -4.50 -2.25
N PHE A 125 11.24 -3.18 -2.22
CA PHE A 125 10.17 -2.25 -2.57
C PHE A 125 10.74 -1.03 -3.27
N HIS A 126 10.06 -0.59 -4.32
CA HIS A 126 10.37 0.64 -5.03
C HIS A 126 9.10 1.45 -5.21
N THR A 127 9.17 2.76 -5.03
CA THR A 127 8.07 3.67 -5.33
C THR A 127 8.57 4.98 -5.88
N ARG A 128 7.78 5.53 -6.80
CA ARG A 128 7.83 6.94 -7.21
C ARG A 128 6.42 7.48 -7.12
N SER A 129 6.21 8.49 -6.29
CA SER A 129 4.87 9.01 -6.03
C SER A 129 4.85 10.49 -5.73
N GLU A 130 3.79 11.14 -6.19
CA GLU A 130 3.38 12.48 -5.82
C GLU A 130 1.95 12.37 -5.29
N ILE A 131 1.75 12.67 -4.01
CA ILE A 131 0.49 12.41 -3.30
C ILE A 131 -0.06 13.72 -2.77
N ASP A 132 -1.25 14.10 -3.21
CA ASP A 132 -2.04 15.18 -2.62
C ASP A 132 -3.00 14.60 -1.57
N LEU A 133 -2.56 14.62 -0.31
CA LEU A 133 -3.34 14.10 0.81
C LEU A 133 -4.65 14.86 1.03
N THR A 134 -4.69 16.15 0.67
CA THR A 134 -5.89 16.96 0.79
C THR A 134 -6.96 16.54 -0.22
N ALA A 135 -6.55 16.28 -1.45
CA ALA A 135 -7.45 15.78 -2.50
C ALA A 135 -7.90 14.34 -2.21
N LEU A 136 -6.99 13.47 -1.77
CA LEU A 136 -7.33 12.10 -1.37
C LEU A 136 -8.34 12.05 -0.23
N ALA A 137 -8.17 12.89 0.79
CA ALA A 137 -9.10 12.95 1.92
C ALA A 137 -10.52 13.39 1.54
N LYS A 138 -10.68 14.14 0.45
CA LYS A 138 -11.97 14.51 -0.12
C LYS A 138 -12.58 13.39 -0.99
N THR A 139 -11.75 12.51 -1.52
CA THR A 139 -12.16 11.38 -2.36
C THR A 139 -12.51 10.15 -1.52
N PHE A 140 -11.73 9.90 -0.48
CA PHE A 140 -11.90 8.76 0.42
C PHE A 140 -12.24 9.30 1.82
N PRO A 141 -13.52 9.27 2.23
CA PRO A 141 -13.94 9.83 3.52
C PRO A 141 -13.19 9.15 4.66
N LEU A 142 -12.55 10.00 5.48
CA LEU A 142 -11.83 9.58 6.66
C LEU A 142 -12.79 9.30 7.82
N GLN A 143 -12.29 8.64 8.85
CA GLN A 143 -13.04 8.49 10.10
C GLN A 143 -13.39 9.85 10.69
N GLU A 144 -14.55 9.94 11.33
CA GLU A 144 -15.02 11.16 11.99
C GLU A 144 -14.00 11.68 13.02
N GLY A 145 -13.64 12.95 12.91
CA GLY A 145 -12.65 13.59 13.76
C GLY A 145 -11.22 13.53 13.22
N VAL A 146 -10.97 12.76 12.16
CA VAL A 146 -9.66 12.69 11.50
C VAL A 146 -9.63 13.64 10.31
N SER A 147 -8.60 14.45 10.21
CA SER A 147 -8.29 15.25 9.03
C SER A 147 -6.82 15.16 8.66
N ILE A 148 -6.54 15.09 7.36
CA ILE A 148 -5.19 15.01 6.81
C ILE A 148 -5.08 15.92 5.60
N GLY A 149 -3.90 16.47 5.37
CA GLY A 149 -3.63 17.27 4.18
C GLY A 149 -2.15 17.50 3.96
N GLY A 150 -1.86 18.25 2.89
CA GLY A 150 -0.50 18.50 2.41
C GLY A 150 -0.14 17.62 1.23
N ARG A 151 1.13 17.68 0.83
CA ARG A 151 1.69 16.92 -0.31
C ARG A 151 2.89 16.11 0.13
N VAL A 152 3.01 14.91 -0.43
CA VAL A 152 4.14 14.01 -0.21
C VAL A 152 4.69 13.56 -1.56
N GLY A 153 5.94 13.90 -1.84
CA GLY A 153 6.72 13.35 -2.94
C GLY A 153 7.65 12.27 -2.42
N ALA A 154 7.64 11.10 -3.02
CA ALA A 154 8.50 9.99 -2.65
C ALA A 154 9.12 9.34 -3.90
N ASP A 155 10.41 9.08 -3.84
CA ASP A 155 11.14 8.30 -4.85
C ASP A 155 12.24 7.54 -4.11
N PHE A 156 11.98 6.28 -3.77
CA PHE A 156 12.96 5.50 -3.02
C PHE A 156 12.89 4.00 -3.35
N ARG A 157 14.00 3.33 -3.06
CA ARG A 157 14.14 1.88 -3.08
C ARG A 157 14.54 1.39 -1.70
N LEU A 158 13.85 0.37 -1.24
CA LEU A 158 14.07 -0.31 0.03
C LEU A 158 14.42 -1.77 -0.23
N HIS A 159 15.44 -2.27 0.47
CA HIS A 159 15.67 -3.71 0.60
C HIS A 159 16.08 -4.03 2.03
N CYS A 160 15.36 -4.90 2.70
CA CYS A 160 15.62 -5.31 4.07
C CYS A 160 14.92 -6.63 4.42
N ARG A 161 15.42 -7.28 5.47
CA ARG A 161 14.70 -8.37 6.13
C ARG A 161 13.87 -7.83 7.30
N LEU A 162 12.72 -8.45 7.54
CA LEU A 162 11.84 -8.04 8.63
C LEU A 162 12.54 -8.14 9.99
N SER A 163 13.32 -9.20 10.22
CA SER A 163 14.11 -9.37 11.43
C SER A 163 15.13 -8.24 11.65
N THR A 164 15.65 -7.66 10.59
CA THR A 164 16.59 -6.52 10.64
C THR A 164 15.92 -5.28 11.23
N ILE A 165 14.69 -4.99 10.81
CA ILE A 165 13.88 -3.88 11.34
C ILE A 165 13.52 -4.15 12.81
N GLN A 166 13.06 -5.36 13.12
CA GLN A 166 12.67 -5.74 14.49
C GLN A 166 13.82 -5.67 15.48
N LYS A 167 15.04 -5.98 15.04
CA LYS A 167 16.25 -5.90 15.84
C LYS A 167 16.89 -4.51 15.83
N GLN A 168 16.31 -3.55 15.10
CA GLN A 168 16.86 -2.20 14.91
C GLN A 168 18.27 -2.21 14.31
N ASP A 169 18.61 -3.22 13.53
CA ASP A 169 19.92 -3.35 12.85
C ASP A 169 19.90 -2.55 11.54
N TRP A 170 19.87 -1.23 11.68
CA TRP A 170 19.75 -0.28 10.57
C TRP A 170 20.90 -0.35 9.57
N GLY A 171 22.06 -0.85 9.98
CA GLY A 171 23.22 -1.05 9.11
C GLY A 171 22.99 -2.09 8.00
N ARG A 172 21.97 -2.94 8.13
CA ARG A 172 21.58 -3.93 7.12
C ARG A 172 20.36 -3.52 6.30
N VAL A 173 19.77 -2.36 6.57
CA VAL A 173 18.68 -1.80 5.78
C VAL A 173 19.28 -1.01 4.62
N ARG A 174 18.98 -1.42 3.40
CA ARG A 174 19.36 -0.68 2.19
C ARG A 174 18.19 0.21 1.79
N LEU A 175 18.31 1.49 2.03
CA LEU A 175 17.30 2.48 1.65
C LEU A 175 17.98 3.63 0.91
N LYS A 176 17.56 3.87 -0.34
CA LYS A 176 18.09 4.94 -1.17
C LYS A 176 16.96 5.71 -1.81
N GLY A 177 17.03 7.03 -1.73
CA GLY A 177 16.03 7.88 -2.37
C GLY A 177 15.73 9.16 -1.62
N LYS A 178 14.55 9.70 -1.85
CA LYS A 178 14.09 10.97 -1.27
C LYS A 178 12.63 10.88 -0.86
N LEU A 179 12.31 11.62 0.18
CA LEU A 179 10.95 11.89 0.64
C LEU A 179 10.83 13.40 0.88
N ASP A 180 9.88 14.05 0.25
CA ASP A 180 9.55 15.45 0.45
C ASP A 180 8.15 15.58 1.02
N MET A 181 8.00 16.36 2.07
CA MET A 181 6.72 16.63 2.73
C MET A 181 6.47 18.12 2.75
N GLN A 182 5.37 18.55 2.14
CA GLN A 182 4.98 19.96 2.04
C GLN A 182 3.64 20.16 2.73
N ASP A 183 3.61 21.08 3.69
CA ASP A 183 2.40 21.49 4.44
C ASP A 183 1.59 20.29 4.98
N MET A 184 2.29 19.21 5.34
CA MET A 184 1.65 18.04 5.91
C MET A 184 1.01 18.36 7.26
N PHE A 185 -0.22 17.92 7.43
CA PHE A 185 -0.86 17.85 8.73
C PHE A 185 -1.68 16.57 8.86
N LEU A 186 -1.73 16.09 10.09
CA LEU A 186 -2.64 15.03 10.53
C LEU A 186 -3.24 15.46 11.86
N ARG A 187 -4.56 15.53 11.94
CA ARG A 187 -5.29 15.88 13.16
C ARG A 187 -6.31 14.80 13.46
N ASP A 188 -6.35 14.35 14.70
CA ASP A 188 -7.40 13.50 15.26
C ASP A 188 -8.00 14.22 16.48
N THR A 189 -9.19 14.77 16.30
CA THR A 189 -9.86 15.54 17.37
C THR A 189 -10.34 14.64 18.52
N LYS A 190 -10.64 13.36 18.24
CA LYS A 190 -11.05 12.41 19.28
C LYS A 190 -9.91 12.02 20.20
N LYS A 191 -8.69 11.93 19.65
CA LYS A 191 -7.46 11.62 20.41
C LYS A 191 -6.70 12.86 20.84
N ASN A 192 -7.20 14.06 20.51
CA ASN A 192 -6.54 15.34 20.73
C ASN A 192 -5.08 15.35 20.22
N PHE A 193 -4.88 14.75 19.05
CA PHE A 193 -3.59 14.60 18.39
C PHE A 193 -3.46 15.55 17.20
N GLU A 194 -2.34 16.22 17.07
CA GLU A 194 -2.02 17.05 15.90
C GLU A 194 -0.54 16.94 15.56
N PHE A 195 -0.27 16.64 14.29
CA PHE A 195 1.07 16.61 13.70
C PHE A 195 1.09 17.52 12.47
N THR A 196 2.14 18.34 12.36
CA THR A 196 2.42 19.13 11.15
C THR A 196 3.87 18.98 10.77
N SER A 197 4.18 18.94 9.48
CA SER A 197 5.56 18.85 9.00
C SER A 197 5.76 19.49 7.63
N GLN A 198 6.91 20.16 7.50
CA GLN A 198 7.53 20.51 6.23
C GLN A 198 8.98 20.00 6.29
N ALA A 199 9.25 18.91 5.63
CA ALA A 199 10.55 18.26 5.70
C ALA A 199 10.96 17.66 4.36
N ALA A 200 12.25 17.69 4.08
CA ALA A 200 12.85 16.94 2.99
C ALA A 200 13.86 15.95 3.58
N LEU A 201 13.71 14.69 3.22
CA LEU A 201 14.60 13.62 3.65
C LEU A 201 15.25 13.00 2.43
N ARG A 202 16.56 12.82 2.52
CA ARG A 202 17.32 12.07 1.52
C ARG A 202 17.98 10.89 2.21
N PHE A 203 17.73 9.72 1.68
CA PHE A 203 18.32 8.48 2.15
C PHE A 203 19.44 8.07 1.20
N ILE A 204 20.63 7.84 1.74
CA ILE A 204 21.80 7.39 0.99
C ILE A 204 22.37 6.22 1.76
N GLY A 205 22.25 5.01 1.24
CA GLY A 205 22.79 3.84 1.90
C GLY A 205 22.73 2.60 1.03
N GLU A 206 23.89 2.00 0.78
CA GLU A 206 24.02 0.65 0.23
C GLU A 206 24.46 -0.33 1.31
N ASP A 207 25.31 0.11 2.25
CA ASP A 207 25.84 -0.70 3.35
C ASP A 207 25.61 -0.11 4.74
N ASN A 208 25.33 1.19 4.84
CA ASN A 208 24.94 1.87 6.08
C ASN A 208 23.89 2.92 5.74
N LEU A 209 22.76 2.87 6.44
CA LEU A 209 21.72 3.86 6.26
C LEU A 209 22.17 5.22 6.79
N ALA A 210 22.49 6.14 5.88
CA ALA A 210 22.69 7.54 6.18
C ALA A 210 21.46 8.33 5.72
N ALA A 211 20.87 9.10 6.62
CA ALA A 211 19.77 9.98 6.29
C ALA A 211 20.19 11.44 6.45
N HIS A 212 20.04 12.22 5.39
CA HIS A 212 20.11 13.68 5.46
C HIS A 212 18.70 14.23 5.58
N MET A 213 18.41 14.85 6.70
CA MET A 213 17.10 15.40 7.00
C MET A 213 17.18 16.93 7.05
N ASN A 214 16.33 17.59 6.25
CA ASN A 214 16.10 19.02 6.33
C ASN A 214 14.66 19.25 6.81
N ILE A 215 14.48 19.59 8.07
CA ILE A 215 13.20 19.94 8.66
C ILE A 215 13.07 21.45 8.63
N ARG A 216 12.20 21.99 7.79
CA ARG A 216 11.89 23.42 7.75
C ARG A 216 10.94 23.81 8.88
N LYS A 217 9.96 22.97 9.17
CA LYS A 217 8.98 23.17 10.24
C LYS A 217 8.38 21.83 10.64
N ALA A 218 8.34 21.53 11.93
CA ALA A 218 7.59 20.40 12.45
C ALA A 218 7.01 20.76 13.81
N SER A 219 5.79 20.34 14.09
CA SER A 219 5.19 20.41 15.41
C SER A 219 4.39 19.17 15.71
N LEU A 220 4.35 18.79 16.96
CA LEU A 220 3.60 17.66 17.46
C LEU A 220 2.94 18.06 18.76
N ARG A 221 1.63 17.85 18.84
CA ARG A 221 0.84 18.15 20.04
C ARG A 221 0.21 16.85 20.54
N ASN A 222 0.30 16.63 21.85
CA ASN A 222 -0.34 15.51 22.57
C ASN A 222 0.09 14.09 22.10
N ALA A 223 1.34 13.93 21.70
CA ALA A 223 1.92 12.60 21.50
C ALA A 223 3.10 12.40 22.44
N ALA A 224 3.13 11.27 23.12
CA ALA A 224 4.35 10.78 23.74
C ALA A 224 5.19 10.11 22.64
N ILE A 225 6.28 10.76 22.23
CA ILE A 225 7.28 10.15 21.35
C ILE A 225 8.44 9.71 22.22
N SER A 226 8.72 8.41 22.25
CA SER A 226 10.00 7.88 22.65
C SER A 226 10.82 7.62 21.38
N ALA A 227 11.68 8.55 20.99
CA ALA A 227 12.71 8.30 19.99
C ALA A 227 14.00 7.92 20.72
N ASN A 228 14.39 6.67 20.64
CA ASN A 228 15.77 6.27 20.90
C ASN A 228 16.54 6.44 19.58
N LEU A 229 17.35 7.49 19.49
CA LEU A 229 18.33 7.71 18.45
C LEU A 229 19.58 6.87 18.71
#